data_b46e53b04c7b184369a7a8a37afdabe4
#
_entry.id   b46e53b04c7b184369a7a8a37afdabe4
#
_cell.length_a   1.000
_cell.length_b   1.000
_cell.length_c   1.000
_cell.angle_alpha   90.00
_cell.angle_beta   90.00
_cell.angle_gamma   90.00
#
_symmetry.space_group_name_H-M   'P 1'
#
loop_
_entity.id
_entity.type
_entity.pdbx_description
1 polymer ?
#
loop_
_entity_poly.entity_id
_entity_poly.type
_entity_poly.pdbx_seq_one_letter_code
_entity_poly.pdbx_strand_id
1 'polypeptide(L)'
;NRKGTVAVYNYKTGEILCAVTSPTFDPDNVPDIESDDSGTYDGVYLNRFVQSAYVPGSIFKIVTLAAALENIPDIAQQSFRCNGKIEYGTEAVTCETAHGKQSLERAFANSCNCAFAQIAEQLGKTNMVEAVKKYALTQALTFDGITTAKGNYNVEDTATVTFAWSCIGQHSDLVNPARFMTFMGA
;
A
#
# COMPACT_ATOMS: atom_id res chain seq x y z
N ASN A 1 6.27 20.48 9.62
CA ASN A 1 6.71 20.06 8.28
C ASN A 1 6.06 18.73 7.91
N ARG A 2 5.35 18.68 6.76
CA ARG A 2 4.80 17.44 6.22
C ARG A 2 5.74 16.95 5.12
N LYS A 3 6.22 15.71 5.24
CA LYS A 3 7.03 15.05 4.23
C LYS A 3 6.13 14.20 3.34
N GLY A 4 6.27 14.24 2.02
CA GLY A 4 5.44 13.47 1.12
C GLY A 4 5.68 13.77 -0.36
N THR A 5 4.86 13.16 -1.21
CA THR A 5 4.87 13.39 -2.65
C THR A 5 3.45 13.42 -3.20
N VAL A 6 3.24 14.20 -4.25
CA VAL A 6 2.02 14.21 -5.06
C VAL A 6 2.41 14.12 -6.51
N ALA A 7 1.73 13.26 -7.25
CA ALA A 7 1.96 13.12 -8.68
C ALA A 7 0.64 13.01 -9.45
N VAL A 8 0.65 13.46 -10.68
CA VAL A 8 -0.46 13.33 -11.64
C VAL A 8 0.09 12.67 -12.89
N TYR A 9 -0.60 11.67 -13.39
CA TYR A 9 -0.22 10.96 -14.60
C TYR A 9 -1.43 10.69 -15.50
N ASN A 10 -1.16 10.55 -16.79
CA ASN A 10 -2.14 10.07 -17.73
C ASN A 10 -2.15 8.53 -17.69
N TYR A 11 -3.19 7.94 -17.12
CA TYR A 11 -3.27 6.49 -16.96
C TYR A 11 -3.31 5.70 -18.28
N LYS A 12 -3.72 6.35 -19.38
CA LYS A 12 -3.77 5.72 -20.72
C LYS A 12 -2.42 5.69 -21.41
N THR A 13 -1.59 6.72 -21.20
CA THR A 13 -0.29 6.84 -21.88
C THR A 13 0.89 6.52 -20.97
N GLY A 14 0.69 6.56 -19.64
CA GLY A 14 1.75 6.46 -18.65
C GLY A 14 2.54 7.76 -18.43
N GLU A 15 2.21 8.84 -19.16
CA GLU A 15 2.89 10.12 -19.07
C GLU A 15 2.69 10.75 -17.68
N ILE A 16 3.81 11.12 -17.03
CA ILE A 16 3.78 11.85 -15.76
C ILE A 16 3.64 13.33 -16.07
N LEU A 17 2.48 13.89 -15.74
CA LEU A 17 2.16 15.30 -15.99
C LEU A 17 2.73 16.22 -14.91
N CYS A 18 2.87 15.74 -13.70
CA CYS A 18 3.39 16.47 -12.56
C CYS A 18 3.86 15.49 -11.48
N ALA A 19 4.99 15.80 -10.84
CA ALA A 19 5.43 15.13 -9.61
C ALA A 19 6.13 16.15 -8.70
N VAL A 20 5.61 16.29 -7.48
CA VAL A 20 6.13 17.24 -6.48
C VAL A 20 6.47 16.47 -5.22
N THR A 21 7.60 16.78 -4.61
CA THR A 21 8.04 16.22 -3.33
C THR A 21 8.18 17.31 -2.27
N SER A 22 7.96 16.98 -1.00
CA SER A 22 8.15 17.87 0.15
C SER A 22 8.98 17.15 1.22
N PRO A 23 9.97 17.81 1.86
CA PRO A 23 10.44 19.16 1.55
C PRO A 23 11.07 19.25 0.17
N THR A 24 11.14 20.46 -0.37
CA THR A 24 11.85 20.81 -1.59
C THR A 24 12.81 21.97 -1.32
N PHE A 25 13.65 22.29 -2.26
CA PHE A 25 14.60 23.40 -2.16
C PHE A 25 14.57 24.26 -3.41
N ASP A 26 15.06 25.49 -3.26
CA ASP A 26 15.32 26.39 -4.36
C ASP A 26 16.72 26.07 -4.93
N PRO A 27 16.84 25.68 -6.22
CA PRO A 27 18.14 25.39 -6.83
C PRO A 27 19.09 26.60 -6.87
N ASP A 28 18.55 27.82 -6.83
CA ASP A 28 19.34 29.05 -6.76
C ASP A 28 19.79 29.37 -5.32
N ASN A 29 19.19 28.71 -4.32
CA ASN A 29 19.53 28.85 -2.91
C ASN A 29 19.55 27.50 -2.20
N VAL A 30 20.53 26.68 -2.56
CA VAL A 30 20.65 25.30 -2.05
C VAL A 30 20.93 25.30 -0.56
N PRO A 31 20.12 24.62 0.27
CA PRO A 31 20.31 24.58 1.72
C PRO A 31 21.58 23.80 2.10
N ASP A 32 22.30 24.31 3.07
CA ASP A 32 23.35 23.57 3.75
C ASP A 32 22.76 22.61 4.78
N ILE A 33 22.65 21.33 4.38
CA ILE A 33 22.06 20.27 5.22
C ILE A 33 23.01 19.75 6.31
N GLU A 34 24.33 19.98 6.15
CA GLU A 34 25.31 19.53 7.13
C GLU A 34 25.26 20.37 8.43
N SER A 35 24.80 21.61 8.32
CA SER A 35 24.60 22.52 9.45
C SER A 35 23.16 22.60 9.95
N ASP A 36 22.22 21.80 9.41
CA ASP A 36 20.79 21.82 9.79
C ASP A 36 20.48 20.85 10.93
N ASP A 37 20.66 21.29 12.16
CA ASP A 37 20.24 20.54 13.35
C ASP A 37 18.71 20.53 13.57
N SER A 38 17.94 21.29 12.80
CA SER A 38 16.49 21.42 12.97
C SER A 38 15.70 20.28 12.30
N GLY A 39 16.33 19.51 11.40
CA GLY A 39 15.68 18.51 10.56
C GLY A 39 14.68 19.08 9.53
N THR A 40 14.72 20.39 9.30
CA THR A 40 13.85 21.08 8.34
C THR A 40 14.09 20.56 6.92
N TYR A 41 15.35 20.31 6.58
CA TYR A 41 15.77 19.85 5.27
C TYR A 41 15.98 18.33 5.16
N ASP A 42 15.57 17.55 6.14
CA ASP A 42 15.70 16.09 6.11
C ASP A 42 15.11 15.48 4.84
N GLY A 43 15.97 14.91 4.01
CA GLY A 43 15.60 14.29 2.73
C GLY A 43 15.09 15.28 1.69
N VAL A 44 15.57 16.54 1.72
CA VAL A 44 15.24 17.60 0.76
C VAL A 44 15.66 17.25 -0.67
N TYR A 45 16.76 16.49 -0.82
CA TYR A 45 17.25 16.02 -2.13
C TYR A 45 16.63 14.70 -2.58
N LEU A 46 15.75 14.12 -1.77
CA LEU A 46 15.11 12.85 -2.09
C LEU A 46 13.85 13.09 -2.93
N ASN A 47 13.86 12.62 -4.17
CA ASN A 47 12.62 12.54 -4.95
C ASN A 47 11.76 11.38 -4.44
N ARG A 48 10.83 11.69 -3.55
CA ARG A 48 9.99 10.70 -2.86
C ARG A 48 9.06 9.92 -3.77
N PHE A 49 8.75 10.44 -4.95
CA PHE A 49 7.92 9.75 -5.92
C PHE A 49 8.62 8.52 -6.50
N VAL A 50 9.92 8.65 -6.79
CA VAL A 50 10.70 7.58 -7.43
C VAL A 50 11.67 6.86 -6.48
N GLN A 51 12.27 7.57 -5.53
CA GLN A 51 13.36 7.04 -4.69
C GLN A 51 12.89 6.47 -3.35
N SER A 52 11.59 6.54 -3.03
CA SER A 52 11.06 6.01 -1.76
C SER A 52 10.05 4.91 -1.99
N ALA A 53 9.90 4.06 -0.95
CA ALA A 53 8.81 3.13 -0.81
C ALA A 53 8.16 3.33 0.56
N TYR A 54 6.84 3.18 0.62
CA TYR A 54 6.05 3.51 1.81
C TYR A 54 5.14 2.36 2.18
N VAL A 55 4.80 2.28 3.46
CA VAL A 55 3.73 1.42 3.94
C VAL A 55 2.42 1.92 3.33
N PRO A 56 1.74 1.11 2.50
CA PRO A 56 0.59 1.59 1.73
C PRO A 56 -0.65 1.85 2.58
N GLY A 57 -0.79 1.16 3.72
CA GLY A 57 -2.00 1.22 4.51
C GLY A 57 -3.22 0.74 3.74
N SER A 58 -4.40 1.26 4.08
CA SER A 58 -5.69 0.79 3.57
C SER A 58 -5.89 0.87 2.05
N ILE A 59 -5.05 1.61 1.32
CA ILE A 59 -5.10 1.58 -0.15
C ILE A 59 -4.67 0.21 -0.70
N PHE A 60 -3.88 -0.56 0.06
CA PHE A 60 -3.47 -1.92 -0.34
C PHE A 60 -4.62 -2.91 -0.37
N LYS A 61 -5.73 -2.62 0.30
CA LYS A 61 -6.94 -3.45 0.24
C LYS A 61 -7.49 -3.62 -1.18
N ILE A 62 -7.18 -2.70 -2.10
CA ILE A 62 -7.54 -2.88 -3.52
C ILE A 62 -6.77 -4.03 -4.15
N VAL A 63 -5.50 -4.22 -3.75
CA VAL A 63 -4.66 -5.35 -4.19
C VAL A 63 -5.22 -6.66 -3.65
N THR A 64 -5.55 -6.70 -2.36
CA THR A 64 -6.15 -7.87 -1.70
C THR A 64 -7.52 -8.18 -2.29
N LEU A 65 -8.32 -7.17 -2.60
CA LEU A 65 -9.62 -7.34 -3.25
C LEU A 65 -9.47 -7.93 -4.65
N ALA A 66 -8.56 -7.40 -5.46
CA ALA A 66 -8.29 -7.93 -6.80
C ALA A 66 -7.83 -9.40 -6.73
N ALA A 67 -6.90 -9.73 -5.84
CA ALA A 67 -6.45 -11.08 -5.60
C ALA A 67 -7.59 -12.02 -5.15
N ALA A 68 -8.47 -11.54 -4.26
CA ALA A 68 -9.62 -12.29 -3.78
C ALA A 68 -10.65 -12.58 -4.90
N LEU A 69 -10.94 -11.59 -5.73
CA LEU A 69 -11.85 -11.75 -6.87
C LEU A 69 -11.34 -12.76 -7.92
N GLU A 70 -10.01 -12.86 -8.06
CA GLU A 70 -9.38 -13.82 -8.98
C GLU A 70 -9.29 -15.25 -8.42
N ASN A 71 -9.17 -15.41 -7.08
CA ASN A 71 -8.78 -16.68 -6.48
C ASN A 71 -9.82 -17.30 -5.54
N ILE A 72 -10.83 -16.56 -5.11
CA ILE A 72 -11.86 -17.08 -4.19
C ILE A 72 -13.20 -17.15 -4.93
N PRO A 73 -13.73 -18.38 -5.19
CA PRO A 73 -15.04 -18.54 -5.81
C PRO A 73 -16.14 -17.79 -5.03
N ASP A 74 -17.03 -17.15 -5.75
CA ASP A 74 -18.22 -16.47 -5.20
C ASP A 74 -17.95 -15.43 -4.12
N ILE A 75 -16.71 -14.91 -3.98
CA ILE A 75 -16.35 -13.91 -2.97
C ILE A 75 -17.26 -12.67 -3.03
N ALA A 76 -17.71 -12.28 -4.20
CA ALA A 76 -18.60 -11.13 -4.41
C ALA A 76 -19.98 -11.32 -3.75
N GLN A 77 -20.45 -12.57 -3.60
CA GLN A 77 -21.72 -12.92 -2.96
C GLN A 77 -21.58 -13.15 -1.45
N GLN A 78 -20.36 -13.20 -0.93
CA GLN A 78 -20.12 -13.44 0.48
C GLN A 78 -20.44 -12.21 1.34
N SER A 79 -20.71 -12.49 2.61
CA SER A 79 -20.87 -11.44 3.61
C SER A 79 -19.92 -11.65 4.77
N PHE A 80 -19.40 -10.54 5.29
CA PHE A 80 -18.38 -10.49 6.32
C PHE A 80 -18.96 -9.88 7.61
N ARG A 81 -18.55 -10.37 8.76
CA ARG A 81 -18.98 -9.83 10.05
C ARG A 81 -17.83 -9.08 10.72
N CYS A 82 -18.11 -7.85 11.13
CA CYS A 82 -17.19 -7.02 11.89
C CYS A 82 -17.79 -6.60 13.22
N ASN A 83 -17.26 -7.14 14.30
CA ASN A 83 -17.61 -6.76 15.67
C ASN A 83 -16.58 -5.78 16.30
N GLY A 84 -15.81 -5.07 15.46
CA GLY A 84 -14.75 -4.14 15.87
C GLY A 84 -13.38 -4.78 15.99
N LYS A 85 -13.28 -6.11 16.15
CA LYS A 85 -12.00 -6.86 16.18
C LYS A 85 -12.17 -8.32 15.76
N ILE A 86 -11.05 -8.94 15.34
CA ILE A 86 -10.87 -10.39 15.23
C ILE A 86 -9.63 -10.76 16.03
N GLU A 87 -9.76 -11.72 16.93
CA GLU A 87 -8.69 -12.16 17.82
C GLU A 87 -7.90 -13.33 17.21
N TYR A 88 -6.59 -13.29 17.37
CA TYR A 88 -5.62 -14.30 16.97
C TYR A 88 -4.72 -14.64 18.17
N GLY A 89 -5.25 -15.38 19.11
CA GLY A 89 -4.60 -15.65 20.40
C GLY A 89 -4.50 -14.38 21.24
N THR A 90 -3.29 -13.88 21.47
CA THR A 90 -3.01 -12.64 22.24
C THR A 90 -3.02 -11.37 21.40
N GLU A 91 -3.07 -11.50 20.07
CA GLU A 91 -3.07 -10.39 19.11
C GLU A 91 -4.42 -10.25 18.42
N ALA A 92 -4.67 -9.14 17.76
CA ALA A 92 -5.94 -8.90 17.05
C ALA A 92 -5.78 -7.99 15.84
N VAL A 93 -6.65 -8.18 14.85
CA VAL A 93 -6.94 -7.18 13.84
C VAL A 93 -8.12 -6.33 14.31
N THR A 94 -7.95 -5.03 14.38
CA THR A 94 -8.94 -4.09 14.91
C THR A 94 -9.50 -3.16 13.83
N CYS A 95 -10.75 -2.78 13.97
CA CYS A 95 -11.40 -1.70 13.23
C CYS A 95 -11.66 -0.51 14.16
N GLU A 96 -11.80 0.68 13.58
CA GLU A 96 -12.18 1.89 14.33
C GLU A 96 -13.59 1.76 14.93
N THR A 97 -14.49 1.02 14.26
CA THR A 97 -15.87 0.77 14.71
C THR A 97 -16.33 -0.63 14.30
N ALA A 98 -17.38 -1.13 14.95
CA ALA A 98 -18.06 -2.36 14.57
C ALA A 98 -19.01 -2.10 13.39
N HIS A 99 -18.72 -2.68 12.23
CA HIS A 99 -19.52 -2.47 11.00
C HIS A 99 -20.71 -3.46 10.88
N GLY A 100 -20.79 -4.47 11.74
CA GLY A 100 -21.83 -5.50 11.67
C GLY A 100 -21.64 -6.45 10.49
N LYS A 101 -22.75 -7.00 9.98
CA LYS A 101 -22.77 -7.85 8.77
C LYS A 101 -22.82 -6.96 7.53
N GLN A 102 -21.91 -7.19 6.58
CA GLN A 102 -21.79 -6.38 5.36
C GLN A 102 -21.38 -7.23 4.16
N SER A 103 -21.76 -6.81 2.95
CA SER A 103 -21.29 -7.38 1.69
C SER A 103 -19.82 -7.06 1.45
N LEU A 104 -19.18 -7.71 0.48
CA LEU A 104 -17.82 -7.40 0.04
C LEU A 104 -17.67 -5.92 -0.35
N GLU A 105 -18.59 -5.42 -1.19
CA GLU A 105 -18.61 -4.02 -1.62
C GLU A 105 -18.66 -3.05 -0.42
N ARG A 106 -19.56 -3.31 0.54
CA ARG A 106 -19.69 -2.48 1.72
C ARG A 106 -18.48 -2.59 2.66
N ALA A 107 -17.87 -3.76 2.75
CA ALA A 107 -16.64 -3.98 3.50
C ALA A 107 -15.45 -3.18 2.90
N PHE A 108 -15.38 -3.11 1.59
CA PHE A 108 -14.39 -2.30 0.88
C PHE A 108 -14.66 -0.80 1.06
N ALA A 109 -15.89 -0.35 0.84
CA ALA A 109 -16.29 1.05 1.01
C ALA A 109 -16.05 1.57 2.45
N ASN A 110 -16.30 0.72 3.46
CA ASN A 110 -16.04 1.03 4.87
C ASN A 110 -14.56 0.85 5.26
N SER A 111 -13.70 0.44 4.35
CA SER A 111 -12.30 0.09 4.67
C SER A 111 -12.16 -0.87 5.87
N CYS A 112 -13.04 -1.86 5.98
CA CYS A 112 -13.18 -2.72 7.15
C CYS A 112 -12.02 -3.69 7.32
N ASN A 113 -11.16 -3.47 8.31
CA ASN A 113 -10.01 -4.35 8.59
C ASN A 113 -10.44 -5.78 8.92
N CYS A 114 -11.51 -5.94 9.73
CA CYS A 114 -12.00 -7.28 10.08
C CYS A 114 -12.49 -8.07 8.85
N ALA A 115 -13.14 -7.43 7.89
CA ALA A 115 -13.55 -8.11 6.66
C ALA A 115 -12.33 -8.52 5.82
N PHE A 116 -11.34 -7.64 5.69
CA PHE A 116 -10.12 -7.93 4.95
C PHE A 116 -9.23 -8.97 5.63
N ALA A 117 -9.25 -9.08 6.96
CA ALA A 117 -8.63 -10.21 7.67
C ALA A 117 -9.30 -11.55 7.32
N GLN A 118 -10.64 -11.62 7.30
CA GLN A 118 -11.39 -12.81 6.87
C GLN A 118 -11.11 -13.16 5.39
N ILE A 119 -10.99 -12.17 4.52
CA ILE A 119 -10.60 -12.36 3.11
C ILE A 119 -9.17 -12.89 3.03
N ALA A 120 -8.22 -12.34 3.79
CA ALA A 120 -6.85 -12.81 3.85
C ALA A 120 -6.74 -14.28 4.23
N GLU A 121 -7.50 -14.71 5.24
CA GLU A 121 -7.54 -16.12 5.66
C GLU A 121 -8.02 -17.06 4.55
N GLN A 122 -9.06 -16.66 3.81
CA GLN A 122 -9.59 -17.44 2.70
C GLN A 122 -8.61 -17.45 1.50
N LEU A 123 -7.97 -16.32 1.22
CA LEU A 123 -7.04 -16.15 0.10
C LEU A 123 -5.76 -16.96 0.31
N GLY A 124 -5.24 -16.94 1.53
CA GLY A 124 -3.99 -17.57 1.89
C GLY A 124 -2.74 -16.83 1.37
N LYS A 125 -1.61 -17.11 2.01
CA LYS A 125 -0.33 -16.44 1.73
C LYS A 125 0.14 -16.64 0.29
N THR A 126 0.04 -17.86 -0.23
CA THR A 126 0.51 -18.22 -1.57
C THR A 126 -0.17 -17.37 -2.63
N ASN A 127 -1.51 -17.33 -2.64
CA ASN A 127 -2.26 -16.56 -3.62
C ASN A 127 -1.96 -15.05 -3.50
N MET A 128 -1.77 -14.55 -2.27
CA MET A 128 -1.44 -13.14 -2.07
C MET A 128 -0.04 -12.78 -2.58
N VAL A 129 0.96 -13.64 -2.32
CA VAL A 129 2.34 -13.46 -2.83
C VAL A 129 2.35 -13.50 -4.36
N GLU A 130 1.62 -14.45 -4.96
CA GLU A 130 1.49 -14.56 -6.41
C GLU A 130 0.80 -13.32 -7.02
N ALA A 131 -0.24 -12.80 -6.39
CA ALA A 131 -0.91 -11.58 -6.82
C ALA A 131 0.03 -10.36 -6.77
N VAL A 132 0.74 -10.15 -5.66
CA VAL A 132 1.72 -9.06 -5.52
C VAL A 132 2.81 -9.16 -6.59
N LYS A 133 3.27 -10.38 -6.91
CA LYS A 133 4.24 -10.64 -7.96
C LYS A 133 3.64 -10.39 -9.36
N LYS A 134 2.43 -10.88 -9.61
CA LYS A 134 1.68 -10.67 -10.87
C LYS A 134 1.47 -9.18 -11.17
N TYR A 135 1.09 -8.41 -10.16
CA TYR A 135 0.89 -6.96 -10.27
C TYR A 135 2.21 -6.17 -10.20
N ALA A 136 3.35 -6.87 -10.07
CA ALA A 136 4.70 -6.31 -10.04
C ALA A 136 4.94 -5.24 -8.97
N LEU A 137 4.19 -5.25 -7.85
CA LEU A 137 4.17 -4.18 -6.85
C LEU A 137 5.50 -3.97 -6.12
N THR A 138 6.32 -5.03 -6.01
CA THR A 138 7.64 -4.98 -5.37
C THR A 138 8.79 -4.76 -6.35
N GLN A 139 8.50 -4.73 -7.66
CA GLN A 139 9.53 -4.55 -8.69
C GLN A 139 9.83 -3.07 -8.91
N ALA A 140 11.09 -2.75 -9.19
CA ALA A 140 11.45 -1.43 -9.67
C ALA A 140 10.81 -1.17 -11.05
N LEU A 141 10.45 0.08 -11.29
CA LEU A 141 10.01 0.58 -12.59
C LEU A 141 11.13 1.45 -13.17
N THR A 142 11.44 1.29 -14.44
CA THR A 142 12.41 2.15 -15.14
C THR A 142 11.70 2.89 -16.26
N PHE A 143 11.83 4.20 -16.30
CA PHE A 143 11.30 5.10 -17.33
C PHE A 143 12.24 6.29 -17.49
N ASP A 144 12.51 6.69 -18.71
CA ASP A 144 13.37 7.82 -19.08
C ASP A 144 14.73 7.84 -18.35
N GLY A 145 15.33 6.66 -18.14
CA GLY A 145 16.61 6.51 -17.44
C GLY A 145 16.52 6.58 -15.91
N ILE A 146 15.33 6.78 -15.34
CA ILE A 146 15.10 6.80 -13.90
C ILE A 146 14.60 5.42 -13.45
N THR A 147 15.26 4.83 -12.45
CA THR A 147 14.82 3.57 -11.83
C THR A 147 14.28 3.86 -10.44
N THR A 148 13.05 3.40 -10.15
CA THR A 148 12.41 3.61 -8.86
C THR A 148 12.98 2.72 -7.78
N ALA A 149 12.74 3.09 -6.52
CA ALA A 149 12.91 2.18 -5.40
C ALA A 149 12.02 0.92 -5.58
N LYS A 150 12.51 -0.21 -5.09
CA LYS A 150 11.73 -1.44 -5.00
C LYS A 150 10.78 -1.40 -3.82
N GLY A 151 9.63 -2.07 -3.96
CA GLY A 151 8.78 -2.39 -2.83
C GLY A 151 9.29 -3.61 -2.05
N ASN A 152 8.56 -3.97 -1.01
CA ASN A 152 8.79 -5.19 -0.22
C ASN A 152 7.44 -5.82 0.14
N TYR A 153 7.35 -7.14 0.00
CA TYR A 153 6.23 -7.94 0.49
C TYR A 153 6.75 -9.33 0.86
N ASN A 154 6.86 -9.60 2.15
CA ASN A 154 7.36 -10.88 2.66
C ASN A 154 6.48 -11.35 3.81
N VAL A 155 5.69 -12.39 3.56
CA VAL A 155 4.71 -12.94 4.52
C VAL A 155 4.86 -14.46 4.73
N GLU A 156 5.84 -15.12 4.09
CA GLU A 156 5.95 -16.59 4.09
C GLU A 156 6.02 -17.16 5.51
N ASP A 157 6.90 -16.64 6.35
CA ASP A 157 7.13 -17.12 7.72
C ASP A 157 6.39 -16.30 8.80
N THR A 158 5.40 -15.49 8.42
CA THR A 158 4.66 -14.64 9.38
C THR A 158 3.53 -15.40 10.09
N ALA A 159 3.14 -14.93 11.28
CA ALA A 159 1.93 -15.39 11.95
C ALA A 159 0.66 -14.98 11.17
N THR A 160 -0.46 -15.66 11.42
CA THR A 160 -1.73 -15.38 10.72
C THR A 160 -2.19 -13.94 10.91
N VAL A 161 -2.05 -13.38 12.09
CA VAL A 161 -2.42 -11.98 12.38
C VAL A 161 -1.54 -11.00 11.60
N THR A 162 -0.24 -11.27 11.51
CA THR A 162 0.72 -10.46 10.74
C THR A 162 0.39 -10.51 9.25
N PHE A 163 0.06 -11.70 8.72
CA PHE A 163 -0.41 -11.86 7.36
C PHE A 163 -1.71 -11.10 7.11
N ALA A 164 -2.67 -11.15 8.03
CA ALA A 164 -3.91 -10.40 7.92
C ALA A 164 -3.65 -8.87 7.88
N TRP A 165 -2.74 -8.35 8.72
CA TRP A 165 -2.33 -6.95 8.68
C TRP A 165 -1.60 -6.58 7.39
N SER A 166 -0.77 -7.47 6.86
CA SER A 166 -0.11 -7.30 5.56
C SER A 166 -1.13 -7.17 4.42
N CYS A 167 -2.17 -8.00 4.38
CA CYS A 167 -3.26 -7.88 3.40
C CYS A 167 -4.08 -6.56 3.53
N ILE A 168 -3.94 -5.86 4.65
CA ILE A 168 -4.51 -4.52 4.91
C ILE A 168 -3.52 -3.42 4.51
N GLY A 169 -2.28 -3.78 4.17
CA GLY A 169 -1.22 -2.85 3.79
C GLY A 169 -0.46 -2.28 4.99
N GLN A 170 -0.44 -3.01 6.08
CA GLN A 170 0.34 -2.72 7.28
C GLN A 170 1.50 -3.72 7.41
N HIS A 171 2.27 -3.64 8.47
CA HIS A 171 3.46 -4.44 8.69
C HIS A 171 4.67 -3.91 7.89
N SER A 172 5.51 -4.81 7.34
CA SER A 172 6.72 -4.47 6.57
C SER A 172 6.47 -4.25 5.07
N ASP A 173 5.21 -4.18 4.65
CA ASP A 173 4.85 -3.99 3.26
C ASP A 173 5.26 -2.60 2.80
N LEU A 174 5.98 -2.53 1.70
CA LEU A 174 6.43 -1.28 1.11
C LEU A 174 6.08 -1.26 -0.37
N VAL A 175 5.49 -0.16 -0.83
CA VAL A 175 5.23 0.09 -2.25
C VAL A 175 5.82 1.42 -2.68
N ASN A 176 6.40 1.44 -3.86
CA ASN A 176 6.84 2.69 -4.47
C ASN A 176 5.63 3.42 -5.08
N PRO A 177 5.48 4.75 -4.90
CA PRO A 177 4.33 5.49 -5.41
C PRO A 177 4.14 5.39 -6.92
N ALA A 178 5.20 5.52 -7.72
CA ALA A 178 5.11 5.41 -9.17
C ALA A 178 4.67 4.01 -9.60
N ARG A 179 5.20 2.96 -8.94
CA ARG A 179 4.78 1.57 -9.22
C ARG A 179 3.32 1.33 -8.83
N PHE A 180 2.87 1.85 -7.69
CA PHE A 180 1.48 1.70 -7.28
C PHE A 180 0.52 2.44 -8.22
N MET A 181 0.92 3.60 -8.74
CA MET A 181 0.15 4.33 -9.76
C MET A 181 -0.03 3.51 -11.04
N THR A 182 0.98 2.76 -11.49
CA THR A 182 0.84 1.90 -12.68
C THR A 182 -0.18 0.77 -12.45
N PHE A 183 -0.20 0.18 -11.25
CA PHE A 183 -1.23 -0.79 -10.87
C PHE A 183 -2.64 -0.18 -10.85
N MET A 184 -2.78 1.04 -10.33
CA MET A 184 -4.07 1.73 -10.28
C MET A 184 -4.60 2.16 -11.64
N GLY A 185 -3.73 2.29 -12.65
CA GLY A 185 -4.10 2.67 -14.01
C GLY A 185 -4.35 1.51 -14.96
N ALA A 186 -4.05 0.28 -14.54
CA ALA A 186 -4.21 -0.94 -15.34
C ALA A 186 -5.66 -1.54 -15.24
#